data_d7edfe6f3c7e4f854c1b0cbf207dde0a
#
_entry.id   d7edfe6f3c7e4f854c1b0cbf207dde0a
#
_cell.length_a   1.000
_cell.length_b   1.000
_cell.length_c   1.000
_cell.angle_alpha   90.00
_cell.angle_beta   90.00
_cell.angle_gamma   90.00
#
_symmetry.space_group_name_H-M   'P 1'
#
loop_
_entity.id
_entity.type
_entity.pdbx_description
1 polymer ?
#
loop_
_entity_poly.entity_id
_entity_poly.type
_entity_poly.pdbx_seq_one_letter_code
_entity_poly.pdbx_strand_id
1 'polypeptide(L)'
;PHSINEHSSGMPAIFDFIKLKLGEDHFKLVKEGKNINDATAIINSSSIIKKINEKLRILNLQLSVKPVNIRRWSYEFMFHDTKNDRYIGDINSLSAGQKSIIHLIFEAYGRDDVKGGLIVIDEPEIHLHYQFQSKYLKILEDLAKEQKIQCILVTHSEGFINDNTIKYIKRFSLNEERNSVARTPDIREDQRKLIEILNNTWAARVLFLDRVLLVEGQDDEYFFRVAIKKLQPDLSQNITVYGVRGKDSI
;
A
#
# COMPACT_ATOMS: atom_id res chain seq x y z
N PRO A 1 -25.95 -30.07 1.77
CA PRO A 1 -25.41 -29.07 0.90
C PRO A 1 -26.15 -27.77 1.23
N HIS A 2 -25.54 -26.97 2.13
CA HIS A 2 -26.08 -25.64 2.43
C HIS A 2 -25.42 -24.67 1.46
N SER A 3 -26.24 -24.12 0.56
CA SER A 3 -25.87 -22.99 -0.28
C SER A 3 -25.53 -21.81 0.64
N ILE A 4 -24.27 -21.41 0.61
CA ILE A 4 -23.82 -20.14 1.18
C ILE A 4 -24.40 -19.06 0.27
N ASN A 5 -25.39 -18.31 0.78
CA ASN A 5 -25.94 -17.16 0.08
C ASN A 5 -24.86 -16.10 -0.12
N GLU A 6 -24.48 -15.86 -1.35
CA GLU A 6 -23.62 -14.77 -1.81
C GLU A 6 -24.34 -13.42 -1.74
N HIS A 7 -24.64 -12.97 -0.54
CA HIS A 7 -24.97 -11.57 -0.25
C HIS A 7 -24.12 -11.08 0.93
N SER A 8 -22.81 -11.33 0.87
CA SER A 8 -21.86 -10.62 1.71
C SER A 8 -21.47 -9.32 0.99
N SER A 9 -21.85 -8.20 1.58
CA SER A 9 -21.18 -6.92 1.37
C SER A 9 -19.70 -7.17 1.16
N GLY A 10 -19.11 -6.76 0.04
CA GLY A 10 -17.76 -7.09 -0.45
C GLY A 10 -16.59 -6.79 0.51
N MET A 11 -16.67 -7.33 1.70
CA MET A 11 -15.55 -7.37 2.65
C MET A 11 -14.60 -8.50 2.23
N PRO A 12 -13.28 -8.23 2.20
CA PRO A 12 -12.28 -9.25 1.95
C PRO A 12 -12.40 -10.41 2.95
N ALA A 13 -12.22 -11.64 2.46
CA ALA A 13 -12.31 -12.87 3.25
C ALA A 13 -11.45 -12.88 4.53
N ILE A 14 -10.38 -12.09 4.55
CA ILE A 14 -9.50 -11.96 5.72
C ILE A 14 -10.23 -11.37 6.94
N PHE A 15 -11.13 -10.42 6.75
CA PHE A 15 -11.87 -9.82 7.86
C PHE A 15 -12.79 -10.84 8.51
N ASP A 16 -13.46 -11.64 7.69
CA ASP A 16 -14.35 -12.70 8.18
C ASP A 16 -13.56 -13.81 8.89
N PHE A 17 -12.39 -14.16 8.36
CA PHE A 17 -11.49 -15.11 9.00
C PHE A 17 -11.05 -14.65 10.39
N ILE A 18 -10.62 -13.40 10.53
CA ILE A 18 -10.18 -12.85 11.83
C ILE A 18 -11.37 -12.73 12.79
N LYS A 19 -12.54 -12.28 12.30
CA LYS A 19 -13.76 -12.23 13.12
C LYS A 19 -14.13 -13.60 13.68
N LEU A 20 -14.05 -14.64 12.82
CA LEU A 20 -14.33 -16.01 13.24
C LEU A 20 -13.35 -16.48 14.31
N LYS A 21 -12.04 -16.30 14.08
CA LYS A 21 -10.99 -16.67 15.04
C LYS A 21 -11.18 -15.99 16.40
N LEU A 22 -11.40 -14.68 16.39
CA LEU A 22 -11.65 -13.90 17.62
C LEU A 22 -12.97 -14.30 18.29
N GLY A 23 -13.98 -14.65 17.48
CA GLY A 23 -15.26 -15.18 17.97
C GLY A 23 -15.11 -16.51 18.69
N GLU A 24 -14.34 -17.44 18.13
CA GLU A 24 -14.02 -18.73 18.77
C GLU A 24 -13.28 -18.55 20.10
N ASP A 25 -12.29 -17.63 20.14
CA ASP A 25 -11.56 -17.33 21.37
C ASP A 25 -12.47 -16.70 22.44
N HIS A 26 -13.35 -15.79 22.04
CA HIS A 26 -14.34 -15.19 22.94
C HIS A 26 -15.31 -16.25 23.49
N PHE A 27 -15.77 -17.18 22.64
CA PHE A 27 -16.63 -18.28 23.05
C PHE A 27 -15.98 -19.16 24.12
N LYS A 28 -14.71 -19.50 23.93
CA LYS A 28 -13.95 -20.28 24.91
C LYS A 28 -13.92 -19.58 26.27
N LEU A 29 -13.62 -18.28 26.29
CA LEU A 29 -13.58 -17.49 27.51
C LEU A 29 -14.92 -17.45 28.24
N VAL A 30 -16.03 -17.29 27.51
CA VAL A 30 -17.38 -17.31 28.09
C VAL A 30 -17.74 -18.70 28.64
N LYS A 31 -17.37 -19.78 27.92
CA LYS A 31 -17.56 -21.16 28.38
C LYS A 31 -16.73 -21.49 29.62
N GLU A 32 -15.60 -20.85 29.82
CA GLU A 32 -14.76 -20.91 31.01
C GLU A 32 -15.29 -20.06 32.19
N GLY A 33 -16.44 -19.44 32.03
CA GLY A 33 -17.14 -18.69 33.10
C GLY A 33 -16.83 -17.18 33.11
N LYS A 34 -16.14 -16.62 32.12
CA LYS A 34 -15.99 -15.18 32.01
C LYS A 34 -17.31 -14.53 31.61
N ASN A 35 -17.63 -13.38 32.17
CA ASN A 35 -18.74 -12.59 31.62
C ASN A 35 -18.36 -11.98 30.27
N ILE A 36 -19.34 -11.54 29.51
CA ILE A 36 -19.17 -11.04 28.14
C ILE A 36 -18.24 -9.83 28.04
N ASN A 37 -18.36 -8.91 29.01
CA ASN A 37 -17.55 -7.70 29.02
C ASN A 37 -16.08 -8.02 29.29
N ASP A 38 -15.80 -8.90 30.23
CA ASP A 38 -14.45 -9.35 30.56
C ASP A 38 -13.84 -10.12 29.37
N ALA A 39 -14.61 -11.04 28.76
CA ALA A 39 -14.17 -11.75 27.57
C ALA A 39 -13.85 -10.79 26.42
N THR A 40 -14.70 -9.78 26.18
CA THR A 40 -14.46 -8.75 25.15
C THR A 40 -13.21 -7.92 25.46
N ALA A 41 -12.97 -7.56 26.70
CA ALA A 41 -11.76 -6.83 27.11
C ALA A 41 -10.50 -7.68 26.89
N ILE A 42 -10.55 -8.98 27.20
CA ILE A 42 -9.44 -9.92 26.93
C ILE A 42 -9.16 -10.01 25.43
N ILE A 43 -10.18 -10.15 24.57
CA ILE A 43 -10.03 -10.20 23.12
C ILE A 43 -9.40 -8.92 22.59
N ASN A 44 -9.89 -7.75 23.03
CA ASN A 44 -9.31 -6.46 22.62
C ASN A 44 -7.85 -6.27 23.11
N SER A 45 -7.44 -7.01 24.12
CA SER A 45 -6.07 -7.02 24.63
C SER A 45 -5.20 -8.14 24.06
N SER A 46 -5.74 -8.95 23.15
CA SER A 46 -5.03 -10.08 22.53
C SER A 46 -3.82 -9.63 21.71
N SER A 47 -2.87 -10.55 21.52
CA SER A 47 -1.63 -10.26 20.77
C SER A 47 -1.90 -9.86 19.32
N ILE A 48 -2.91 -10.44 18.67
CA ILE A 48 -3.30 -10.12 17.30
C ILE A 48 -3.86 -8.69 17.21
N ILE A 49 -4.77 -8.30 18.09
CA ILE A 49 -5.34 -6.95 18.11
C ILE A 49 -4.26 -5.91 18.46
N LYS A 50 -3.36 -6.21 19.38
CA LYS A 50 -2.24 -5.32 19.71
C LYS A 50 -1.32 -5.10 18.50
N LYS A 51 -0.93 -6.16 17.78
CA LYS A 51 -0.10 -6.06 16.57
C LYS A 51 -0.78 -5.25 15.48
N ILE A 52 -2.06 -5.54 15.20
CA ILE A 52 -2.84 -4.78 14.23
C ILE A 52 -2.90 -3.30 14.63
N ASN A 53 -3.19 -3.00 15.90
CA ASN A 53 -3.26 -1.62 16.41
C ASN A 53 -1.94 -0.88 16.33
N GLU A 54 -0.82 -1.57 16.56
CA GLU A 54 0.51 -0.98 16.37
C GLU A 54 0.71 -0.48 14.94
N LYS A 55 0.30 -1.25 13.94
CA LYS A 55 0.43 -0.87 12.53
C LYS A 55 -0.62 0.18 12.10
N LEU A 56 -1.82 0.14 12.69
CA LEU A 56 -2.86 1.13 12.42
C LEU A 56 -2.51 2.56 12.88
N ARG A 57 -1.53 2.72 13.77
CA ARG A 57 -1.02 4.04 14.20
C ARG A 57 -0.58 4.92 13.03
N ILE A 58 -0.08 4.32 11.93
CA ILE A 58 0.30 5.06 10.71
C ILE A 58 -0.88 5.82 10.08
N LEU A 59 -2.10 5.36 10.35
CA LEU A 59 -3.36 5.98 9.92
C LEU A 59 -4.02 6.81 11.03
N ASN A 60 -3.43 6.90 12.22
CA ASN A 60 -4.04 7.43 13.44
C ASN A 60 -5.35 6.69 13.79
N LEU A 61 -5.38 5.39 13.57
CA LEU A 61 -6.55 4.56 13.84
C LEU A 61 -6.26 3.56 14.96
N GLN A 62 -7.30 3.24 15.72
CA GLN A 62 -7.35 2.16 16.68
C GLN A 62 -8.53 1.26 16.36
N LEU A 63 -8.28 -0.05 16.32
CA LEU A 63 -9.26 -1.11 16.16
C LEU A 63 -9.71 -1.61 17.52
N SER A 64 -11.02 -1.81 17.67
CA SER A 64 -11.62 -2.62 18.71
C SER A 64 -12.63 -3.59 18.13
N VAL A 65 -12.86 -4.69 18.84
CA VAL A 65 -13.84 -5.71 18.48
C VAL A 65 -15.04 -5.55 19.40
N LYS A 66 -16.23 -5.47 18.82
CA LYS A 66 -17.51 -5.35 19.55
C LYS A 66 -18.40 -6.54 19.22
N PRO A 67 -18.94 -7.25 20.24
CA PRO A 67 -19.96 -8.27 19.99
C PRO A 67 -21.28 -7.58 19.59
N VAL A 68 -21.87 -8.02 18.48
CA VAL A 68 -23.16 -7.52 17.97
C VAL A 68 -24.29 -8.46 18.32
N ASN A 69 -24.08 -9.73 18.12
CA ASN A 69 -25.05 -10.76 18.46
C ASN A 69 -24.34 -11.96 19.10
N ILE A 70 -24.44 -12.01 20.43
CA ILE A 70 -23.76 -13.04 21.24
C ILE A 70 -24.30 -14.44 20.95
N ARG A 71 -25.60 -14.58 20.63
CA ARG A 71 -26.20 -15.88 20.31
C ARG A 71 -25.73 -16.43 18.97
N ARG A 72 -25.30 -15.55 18.06
CA ARG A 72 -24.77 -15.90 16.73
C ARG A 72 -23.27 -15.70 16.60
N TRP A 73 -22.58 -15.35 17.69
CA TRP A 73 -21.14 -15.06 17.73
C TRP A 73 -20.70 -14.05 16.67
N SER A 74 -21.56 -13.06 16.44
CA SER A 74 -21.33 -12.01 15.45
C SER A 74 -20.56 -10.85 16.11
N TYR A 75 -19.46 -10.44 15.47
CA TYR A 75 -18.58 -9.37 15.91
C TYR A 75 -18.43 -8.32 14.82
N GLU A 76 -18.22 -7.09 15.23
CA GLU A 76 -17.87 -5.98 14.36
C GLU A 76 -16.51 -5.41 14.73
N PHE A 77 -15.78 -5.00 13.70
CA PHE A 77 -14.59 -4.20 13.83
C PHE A 77 -14.97 -2.73 13.87
N MET A 78 -14.60 -2.08 14.96
CA MET A 78 -14.90 -0.68 15.20
C MET A 78 -13.61 0.12 15.19
N PHE A 79 -13.62 1.23 14.48
CA PHE A 79 -12.45 2.10 14.32
C PHE A 79 -12.65 3.42 15.04
N HIS A 80 -11.58 3.86 15.70
CA HIS A 80 -11.50 5.12 16.40
C HIS A 80 -10.33 5.93 15.82
N ASP A 81 -10.57 7.21 15.49
CA ASP A 81 -9.54 8.16 15.08
C ASP A 81 -8.86 8.70 16.32
N THR A 82 -7.62 8.26 16.55
CA THR A 82 -6.86 8.62 17.76
C THR A 82 -6.30 10.04 17.70
N LYS A 83 -6.25 10.67 16.53
CA LYS A 83 -5.78 12.05 16.37
C LYS A 83 -6.86 13.06 16.77
N ASN A 84 -8.08 12.79 16.37
CA ASN A 84 -9.21 13.70 16.60
C ASN A 84 -10.14 13.22 17.73
N ASP A 85 -9.77 12.13 18.41
CA ASP A 85 -10.55 11.47 19.46
C ASP A 85 -12.00 11.24 19.03
N ARG A 86 -12.19 10.68 17.81
CA ARG A 86 -13.50 10.53 17.21
C ARG A 86 -13.78 9.07 16.85
N TYR A 87 -14.95 8.62 17.25
CA TYR A 87 -15.48 7.34 16.78
C TYR A 87 -15.87 7.43 15.31
N ILE A 88 -15.31 6.52 14.50
CA ILE A 88 -15.57 6.48 13.05
C ILE A 88 -16.72 5.52 12.73
N GLY A 89 -16.76 4.37 13.40
CA GLY A 89 -17.70 3.29 13.12
C GLY A 89 -17.02 2.04 12.60
N ASP A 90 -17.72 1.31 11.75
CA ASP A 90 -17.22 0.10 11.10
C ASP A 90 -16.29 0.43 9.90
N ILE A 91 -15.78 -0.63 9.26
CA ILE A 91 -14.87 -0.49 8.12
C ILE A 91 -15.50 0.26 6.93
N ASN A 92 -16.84 0.22 6.77
CA ASN A 92 -17.50 0.88 5.66
C ASN A 92 -17.42 2.41 5.74
N SER A 93 -17.27 2.94 6.96
CA SER A 93 -17.11 4.37 7.24
C SER A 93 -15.73 4.92 6.88
N LEU A 94 -14.77 4.08 6.48
CA LEU A 94 -13.41 4.46 6.13
C LEU A 94 -13.28 4.79 4.63
N SER A 95 -12.31 5.64 4.29
CA SER A 95 -11.96 5.93 2.89
C SER A 95 -11.39 4.70 2.18
N ALA A 96 -11.45 4.67 0.84
CA ALA A 96 -10.91 3.58 0.05
C ALA A 96 -9.41 3.32 0.35
N GLY A 97 -8.61 4.38 0.46
CA GLY A 97 -7.19 4.27 0.78
C GLY A 97 -6.92 3.71 2.19
N GLN A 98 -7.73 4.11 3.18
CA GLN A 98 -7.65 3.52 4.52
C GLN A 98 -8.01 2.03 4.49
N LYS A 99 -9.06 1.66 3.77
CA LYS A 99 -9.48 0.26 3.60
C LYS A 99 -8.38 -0.60 2.97
N SER A 100 -7.72 -0.12 1.93
CA SER A 100 -6.59 -0.81 1.28
C SER A 100 -5.44 -1.08 2.25
N ILE A 101 -5.05 -0.07 3.04
CA ILE A 101 -4.00 -0.22 4.04
C ILE A 101 -4.41 -1.19 5.15
N ILE A 102 -5.64 -1.08 5.64
CA ILE A 102 -6.16 -1.97 6.68
C ILE A 102 -6.20 -3.41 6.17
N HIS A 103 -6.66 -3.62 4.92
CA HIS A 103 -6.64 -4.94 4.30
C HIS A 103 -5.24 -5.55 4.30
N LEU A 104 -4.24 -4.80 3.86
CA LEU A 104 -2.85 -5.25 3.88
C LEU A 104 -2.38 -5.61 5.30
N ILE A 105 -2.69 -4.77 6.31
CA ILE A 105 -2.33 -5.04 7.70
C ILE A 105 -2.99 -6.33 8.20
N PHE A 106 -4.27 -6.53 7.88
CA PHE A 106 -5.01 -7.73 8.30
C PHE A 106 -4.48 -8.99 7.62
N GLU A 107 -4.21 -8.96 6.31
CA GLU A 107 -3.60 -10.10 5.60
C GLU A 107 -2.23 -10.46 6.19
N ALA A 108 -1.47 -9.47 6.56
CA ALA A 108 -0.10 -9.64 7.01
C ALA A 108 0.05 -10.05 8.47
N TYR A 109 -0.79 -9.51 9.34
CA TYR A 109 -0.67 -9.68 10.80
C TYR A 109 -1.83 -10.47 11.40
N GLY A 110 -2.91 -10.66 10.64
CA GLY A 110 -4.08 -11.43 11.06
C GLY A 110 -3.92 -12.95 10.92
N ARG A 111 -2.90 -13.39 10.21
CA ARG A 111 -2.59 -14.81 9.98
C ARG A 111 -1.22 -15.18 10.53
N ASP A 112 -1.12 -16.36 11.09
CA ASP A 112 0.16 -16.90 11.59
C ASP A 112 0.96 -17.63 10.51
N ASP A 113 0.30 -18.01 9.38
CA ASP A 113 0.85 -18.82 8.28
C ASP A 113 1.55 -18.00 7.18
N VAL A 114 1.55 -16.68 7.27
CA VAL A 114 2.13 -15.79 6.24
C VAL A 114 3.65 -15.64 6.39
N LYS A 115 4.20 -16.02 7.53
CA LYS A 115 5.63 -15.86 7.83
C LYS A 115 6.51 -16.62 6.83
N GLY A 116 7.47 -15.92 6.23
CA GLY A 116 8.38 -16.47 5.22
C GLY A 116 7.76 -16.67 3.83
N GLY A 117 6.52 -16.20 3.62
CA GLY A 117 5.80 -16.33 2.37
C GLY A 117 6.12 -15.27 1.31
N LEU A 118 5.30 -15.24 0.26
CA LEU A 118 5.35 -14.28 -0.83
C LEU A 118 4.02 -13.54 -0.91
N ILE A 119 4.09 -12.20 -0.96
CA ILE A 119 2.94 -11.34 -1.26
C ILE A 119 3.16 -10.70 -2.63
N VAL A 120 2.19 -10.87 -3.52
CA VAL A 120 2.16 -10.21 -4.83
C VAL A 120 1.01 -9.22 -4.84
N ILE A 121 1.32 -7.97 -5.18
CA ILE A 121 0.35 -6.86 -5.19
C ILE A 121 0.42 -6.21 -6.55
N ASP A 122 -0.74 -6.08 -7.19
CA ASP A 122 -0.88 -5.48 -8.51
C ASP A 122 -1.64 -4.16 -8.41
N GLU A 123 -1.04 -3.10 -8.92
CA GLU A 123 -1.57 -1.74 -9.04
C GLU A 123 -2.30 -1.20 -7.76
N PRO A 124 -1.68 -1.23 -6.58
CA PRO A 124 -2.34 -0.77 -5.36
C PRO A 124 -2.69 0.73 -5.40
N GLU A 125 -2.03 1.51 -6.27
CA GLU A 125 -2.28 2.94 -6.47
C GLU A 125 -3.69 3.26 -6.93
N ILE A 126 -4.40 2.36 -7.59
CA ILE A 126 -5.77 2.58 -8.09
C ILE A 126 -6.70 3.03 -6.97
N HIS A 127 -6.47 2.53 -5.76
CA HIS A 127 -7.29 2.84 -4.58
C HIS A 127 -6.59 3.74 -3.56
N LEU A 128 -5.32 4.15 -3.84
CA LEU A 128 -4.49 4.89 -2.90
C LEU A 128 -4.22 6.31 -3.40
N HIS A 129 -4.80 7.30 -2.71
CA HIS A 129 -4.33 8.68 -2.88
C HIS A 129 -2.83 8.75 -2.59
N TYR A 130 -2.09 9.60 -3.30
CA TYR A 130 -0.63 9.74 -3.22
C TYR A 130 -0.07 9.73 -1.79
N GLN A 131 -0.73 10.45 -0.88
CA GLN A 131 -0.33 10.49 0.55
C GLN A 131 -0.40 9.14 1.26
N PHE A 132 -1.19 8.20 0.76
CA PHE A 132 -1.30 6.86 1.33
C PHE A 132 -0.29 5.87 0.73
N GLN A 133 0.27 6.15 -0.45
CA GLN A 133 1.22 5.25 -1.12
C GLN A 133 2.49 5.07 -0.29
N SER A 134 3.05 6.15 0.26
CA SER A 134 4.21 6.08 1.16
C SER A 134 3.94 5.30 2.45
N LYS A 135 2.73 5.44 3.00
CA LYS A 135 2.31 4.67 4.18
C LYS A 135 2.14 3.19 3.88
N TYR A 136 1.57 2.88 2.72
CA TYR A 136 1.41 1.52 2.24
C TYR A 136 2.77 0.84 2.02
N LEU A 137 3.69 1.54 1.36
CA LEU A 137 5.06 1.07 1.16
C LEU A 137 5.78 0.81 2.48
N LYS A 138 5.63 1.70 3.45
CA LYS A 138 6.22 1.53 4.79
C LYS A 138 5.74 0.27 5.47
N ILE A 139 4.46 -0.07 5.35
CA ILE A 139 3.91 -1.32 5.90
C ILE A 139 4.49 -2.53 5.19
N LEU A 140 4.65 -2.49 3.86
CA LEU A 140 5.31 -3.57 3.11
C LEU A 140 6.78 -3.77 3.52
N GLU A 141 7.52 -2.69 3.72
CA GLU A 141 8.89 -2.74 4.21
C GLU A 141 8.98 -3.36 5.63
N ASP A 142 8.06 -2.96 6.51
CA ASP A 142 7.98 -3.54 7.86
C ASP A 142 7.63 -5.03 7.82
N LEU A 143 6.69 -5.42 6.95
CA LEU A 143 6.33 -6.81 6.71
C LEU A 143 7.49 -7.67 6.23
N ALA A 144 8.21 -7.16 5.22
CA ALA A 144 9.37 -7.85 4.67
C ALA A 144 10.43 -8.14 5.76
N LYS A 145 10.63 -7.17 6.67
CA LYS A 145 11.60 -7.29 7.78
C LYS A 145 11.10 -8.18 8.92
N GLU A 146 9.89 -7.93 9.41
CA GLU A 146 9.37 -8.55 10.64
C GLU A 146 8.90 -9.98 10.41
N GLN A 147 8.25 -10.22 9.28
CA GLN A 147 7.67 -11.52 8.93
C GLN A 147 8.55 -12.34 7.98
N LYS A 148 9.70 -11.78 7.54
CA LYS A 148 10.57 -12.37 6.51
C LYS A 148 9.82 -12.73 5.22
N ILE A 149 8.86 -11.91 4.84
CA ILE A 149 8.04 -12.07 3.65
C ILE A 149 8.76 -11.43 2.46
N GLN A 150 8.68 -12.06 1.30
CA GLN A 150 9.02 -11.44 0.03
C GLN A 150 7.81 -10.67 -0.50
N CYS A 151 8.02 -9.42 -0.94
CA CYS A 151 6.97 -8.61 -1.53
C CYS A 151 7.32 -8.30 -2.98
N ILE A 152 6.40 -8.61 -3.90
CA ILE A 152 6.44 -8.17 -5.30
C ILE A 152 5.32 -7.16 -5.48
N LEU A 153 5.70 -5.95 -5.87
CA LEU A 153 4.78 -4.86 -6.13
C LEU A 153 4.84 -4.50 -7.61
N VAL A 154 3.74 -4.68 -8.32
CA VAL A 154 3.56 -4.21 -9.69
C VAL A 154 2.86 -2.86 -9.64
N THR A 155 3.45 -1.84 -10.24
CA THR A 155 2.93 -0.47 -10.13
C THR A 155 3.36 0.41 -11.29
N HIS A 156 2.51 1.38 -11.61
CA HIS A 156 2.81 2.50 -12.51
C HIS A 156 3.01 3.82 -11.74
N SER A 157 3.05 3.77 -10.39
CA SER A 157 3.17 4.97 -9.56
C SER A 157 4.58 5.19 -9.03
N GLU A 158 5.07 6.39 -9.22
CA GLU A 158 6.31 6.89 -8.63
C GLU A 158 6.28 6.96 -7.09
N GLY A 159 5.10 7.00 -6.49
CA GLY A 159 4.93 7.06 -5.03
C GLY A 159 5.43 5.83 -4.26
N PHE A 160 5.75 4.74 -4.98
CA PHE A 160 6.36 3.54 -4.42
C PHE A 160 7.88 3.47 -4.63
N ILE A 161 8.48 4.52 -5.19
CA ILE A 161 9.92 4.59 -5.43
C ILE A 161 10.56 5.48 -4.37
N ASN A 162 11.51 4.94 -3.63
CA ASN A 162 12.35 5.64 -2.68
C ASN A 162 13.74 5.00 -2.65
N ASP A 163 14.65 5.53 -1.81
CA ASP A 163 16.04 5.08 -1.70
C ASP A 163 16.15 3.59 -1.31
N ASN A 164 15.18 3.06 -0.57
CA ASN A 164 15.17 1.66 -0.17
C ASN A 164 14.70 0.75 -1.31
N THR A 165 13.72 1.21 -2.12
CA THR A 165 13.08 0.38 -3.15
C THR A 165 13.74 0.46 -4.50
N ILE A 166 14.43 1.57 -4.82
CA ILE A 166 15.02 1.82 -6.13
C ILE A 166 15.96 0.71 -6.60
N LYS A 167 16.72 0.12 -5.72
CA LYS A 167 17.65 -0.99 -6.02
C LYS A 167 16.94 -2.31 -6.39
N TYR A 168 15.65 -2.42 -6.12
CA TYR A 168 14.85 -3.62 -6.39
C TYR A 168 13.95 -3.46 -7.62
N ILE A 169 13.96 -2.30 -8.26
CA ILE A 169 13.11 -2.03 -9.42
C ILE A 169 13.49 -2.94 -10.58
N LYS A 170 12.46 -3.48 -11.22
CA LYS A 170 12.52 -4.18 -12.49
C LYS A 170 11.57 -3.48 -13.45
N ARG A 171 12.08 -2.94 -14.53
CA ARG A 171 11.27 -2.35 -15.58
C ARG A 171 10.91 -3.41 -16.61
N PHE A 172 9.62 -3.52 -16.90
CA PHE A 172 9.12 -4.36 -17.98
C PHE A 172 8.79 -3.49 -19.18
N SER A 173 9.22 -3.90 -20.35
CA SER A 173 8.91 -3.27 -21.63
C SER A 173 8.73 -4.33 -22.71
N LEU A 174 8.06 -3.97 -23.80
CA LEU A 174 8.01 -4.83 -24.99
C LEU A 174 9.23 -4.57 -25.85
N ASN A 175 9.83 -5.64 -26.40
CA ASN A 175 10.83 -5.52 -27.46
C ASN A 175 10.15 -5.33 -28.83
N GLU A 176 10.95 -5.22 -29.91
CA GLU A 176 10.46 -5.07 -31.28
C GLU A 176 9.57 -6.23 -31.73
N GLU A 177 9.78 -7.42 -31.19
CA GLU A 177 8.99 -8.63 -31.44
C GLU A 177 7.75 -8.74 -30.55
N ARG A 178 7.44 -7.70 -29.72
CA ARG A 178 6.37 -7.67 -28.73
C ARG A 178 6.50 -8.69 -27.61
N ASN A 179 7.69 -9.20 -27.35
CA ASN A 179 7.94 -10.01 -26.16
C ASN A 179 8.23 -9.12 -24.96
N SER A 180 7.71 -9.52 -23.78
CA SER A 180 8.00 -8.82 -22.51
C SER A 180 9.47 -9.04 -22.11
N VAL A 181 10.18 -7.96 -21.89
CA VAL A 181 11.57 -7.97 -21.42
C VAL A 181 11.67 -7.25 -20.09
N ALA A 182 12.25 -7.94 -19.10
CA ALA A 182 12.56 -7.35 -17.80
C ALA A 182 13.98 -6.78 -17.80
N ARG A 183 14.13 -5.52 -17.44
CA ARG A 183 15.43 -4.85 -17.31
C ARG A 183 15.58 -4.32 -15.90
N THR A 184 16.76 -4.52 -15.32
CA THR A 184 17.16 -3.81 -14.10
C THR A 184 17.74 -2.47 -14.56
N PRO A 185 17.24 -1.33 -14.08
CA PRO A 185 17.87 -0.05 -14.37
C PRO A 185 19.32 -0.09 -13.85
N ASP A 186 20.27 0.27 -14.73
CA ASP A 186 21.67 0.44 -14.35
C ASP A 186 21.81 1.80 -13.64
N ILE A 187 21.48 1.81 -12.35
CA ILE A 187 21.51 3.02 -11.53
C ILE A 187 22.89 3.07 -10.87
N ARG A 188 23.77 3.87 -11.43
CA ARG A 188 25.09 4.18 -10.84
C ARG A 188 24.92 4.96 -9.54
N GLU A 189 25.95 4.92 -8.69
CA GLU A 189 25.92 5.58 -7.37
C GLU A 189 25.66 7.09 -7.46
N ASP A 190 26.19 7.72 -8.50
CA ASP A 190 25.97 9.15 -8.81
C ASP A 190 24.51 9.44 -9.16
N GLN A 191 23.85 8.49 -9.85
CA GLN A 191 22.44 8.58 -10.21
C GLN A 191 21.53 8.30 -9.00
N ARG A 192 21.97 7.51 -8.01
CA ARG A 192 21.26 7.34 -6.74
C ARG A 192 21.24 8.65 -5.97
N LYS A 193 22.38 9.34 -5.87
CA LYS A 193 22.44 10.69 -5.28
C LYS A 193 21.57 11.68 -6.04
N LEU A 194 21.55 11.59 -7.37
CA LEU A 194 20.69 12.43 -8.20
C LEU A 194 19.20 12.15 -7.90
N ILE A 195 18.84 10.89 -7.72
CA ILE A 195 17.46 10.48 -7.36
C ILE A 195 17.12 10.88 -5.93
N GLU A 196 18.07 10.80 -4.98
CA GLU A 196 17.93 11.36 -3.64
C GLU A 196 17.66 12.87 -3.68
N ILE A 197 18.41 13.60 -4.48
CA ILE A 197 18.26 15.04 -4.67
C ILE A 197 16.96 15.38 -5.40
N LEU A 198 16.57 14.54 -6.37
CA LEU A 198 15.36 14.70 -7.16
C LEU A 198 14.11 14.08 -6.49
N ASN A 199 14.25 13.44 -5.34
CA ASN A 199 13.17 12.80 -4.58
C ASN A 199 12.06 13.77 -4.13
N ASN A 200 12.23 15.04 -4.40
CA ASN A 200 11.20 16.04 -4.22
C ASN A 200 10.25 16.13 -5.44
N THR A 201 9.81 15.03 -6.02
CA THR A 201 8.57 14.93 -6.80
C THR A 201 8.61 14.46 -8.26
N TRP A 202 9.71 14.54 -9.02
CA TRP A 202 9.58 14.35 -10.48
C TRP A 202 10.56 13.34 -11.10
N ALA A 203 11.65 13.02 -10.42
CA ALA A 203 12.70 12.20 -11.02
C ALA A 203 12.35 10.71 -11.12
N ALA A 204 11.53 10.22 -10.21
CA ALA A 204 11.05 8.85 -10.29
C ALA A 204 10.26 8.59 -11.59
N ARG A 205 9.61 9.63 -12.15
CA ARG A 205 8.93 9.53 -13.46
C ARG A 205 9.86 9.15 -14.59
N VAL A 206 11.12 9.59 -14.55
CA VAL A 206 12.12 9.26 -15.59
C VAL A 206 12.27 7.74 -15.75
N LEU A 207 12.09 6.98 -14.68
CA LEU A 207 12.18 5.51 -14.71
C LEU A 207 11.03 4.86 -15.52
N PHE A 208 9.92 5.56 -15.68
CA PHE A 208 8.75 5.09 -16.45
C PHE A 208 8.72 5.59 -17.90
N LEU A 209 9.65 6.48 -18.28
CA LEU A 209 9.68 7.08 -19.61
C LEU A 209 10.67 6.36 -20.52
N ASP A 210 10.32 6.23 -21.80
CA ASP A 210 11.18 5.56 -22.77
C ASP A 210 12.36 6.44 -23.20
N ARG A 211 12.11 7.73 -23.38
CA ARG A 211 13.12 8.72 -23.77
C ARG A 211 12.88 10.02 -23.03
N VAL A 212 13.96 10.55 -22.45
CA VAL A 212 13.93 11.82 -21.72
C VAL A 212 14.98 12.75 -22.29
N LEU A 213 14.56 13.96 -22.62
CA LEU A 213 15.46 15.07 -22.93
C LEU A 213 15.54 15.96 -21.67
N LEU A 214 16.71 15.96 -21.04
CA LEU A 214 16.98 16.86 -19.90
C LEU A 214 17.47 18.20 -20.43
N VAL A 215 16.86 19.28 -19.96
CA VAL A 215 17.19 20.66 -20.29
C VAL A 215 17.37 21.49 -19.03
N GLU A 216 18.05 22.64 -19.11
CA GLU A 216 18.48 23.40 -17.95
C GLU A 216 17.31 24.08 -17.20
N GLY A 217 16.34 24.64 -17.95
CA GLY A 217 15.29 25.45 -17.39
C GLY A 217 13.89 25.23 -17.96
N GLN A 218 12.93 25.97 -17.44
CA GLN A 218 11.53 25.92 -17.89
C GLN A 218 11.34 26.46 -19.32
N ASP A 219 12.11 27.48 -19.65
CA ASP A 219 12.05 28.09 -21.00
C ASP A 219 12.56 27.12 -22.04
N ASP A 220 13.65 26.40 -21.74
CA ASP A 220 14.16 25.34 -22.59
C ASP A 220 13.17 24.19 -22.71
N GLU A 221 12.55 23.80 -21.59
CA GLU A 221 11.53 22.75 -21.59
C GLU A 221 10.37 23.11 -22.50
N TYR A 222 9.86 24.33 -22.40
CA TYR A 222 8.79 24.82 -23.27
C TYR A 222 9.24 24.88 -24.74
N PHE A 223 10.43 25.43 -24.99
CA PHE A 223 10.98 25.53 -26.34
C PHE A 223 11.12 24.16 -27.01
N PHE A 224 11.77 23.21 -26.34
CA PHE A 224 11.99 21.88 -26.92
C PHE A 224 10.70 21.09 -27.07
N ARG A 225 9.74 21.20 -26.15
CA ARG A 225 8.41 20.60 -26.33
C ARG A 225 7.72 21.09 -27.59
N VAL A 226 7.73 22.40 -27.81
CA VAL A 226 7.10 23.00 -29.00
C VAL A 226 7.87 22.63 -30.27
N ALA A 227 9.19 22.68 -30.24
CA ALA A 227 10.05 22.35 -31.36
C ALA A 227 9.87 20.89 -31.81
N ILE A 228 9.95 19.94 -30.86
CA ILE A 228 9.76 18.50 -31.14
C ILE A 228 8.37 18.25 -31.70
N LYS A 229 7.33 18.85 -31.11
CA LYS A 229 5.96 18.69 -31.60
C LYS A 229 5.76 19.20 -33.04
N LYS A 230 6.46 20.27 -33.40
CA LYS A 230 6.36 20.86 -34.74
C LYS A 230 7.22 20.16 -35.78
N LEU A 231 8.44 19.78 -35.42
CA LEU A 231 9.44 19.25 -36.34
C LEU A 231 9.39 17.73 -36.46
N GLN A 232 9.00 17.05 -35.40
CA GLN A 232 9.01 15.58 -35.30
C GLN A 232 7.80 15.10 -34.50
N PRO A 233 6.54 15.21 -35.04
CA PRO A 233 5.32 14.86 -34.32
C PRO A 233 5.32 13.44 -33.76
N ASP A 234 5.84 12.47 -34.52
CA ASP A 234 5.91 11.07 -34.10
C ASP A 234 6.86 10.87 -32.91
N LEU A 235 7.96 11.61 -32.88
CA LEU A 235 8.92 11.58 -31.78
C LEU A 235 8.35 12.23 -30.51
N SER A 236 7.45 13.22 -30.67
CA SER A 236 6.83 13.93 -29.57
C SER A 236 5.96 13.05 -28.66
N GLN A 237 5.47 11.94 -29.17
CA GLN A 237 4.70 10.96 -28.40
C GLN A 237 5.59 10.06 -27.51
N ASN A 238 6.88 9.93 -27.85
CA ASN A 238 7.80 8.99 -27.22
C ASN A 238 8.95 9.69 -26.46
N ILE A 239 8.98 11.02 -26.47
CA ILE A 239 10.00 11.82 -25.77
C ILE A 239 9.34 12.74 -24.75
N THR A 240 9.82 12.71 -23.52
CA THR A 240 9.47 13.71 -22.51
C THR A 240 10.62 14.68 -22.34
N VAL A 241 10.35 15.98 -22.47
CA VAL A 241 11.31 17.04 -22.18
C VAL A 241 11.15 17.43 -20.71
N TYR A 242 12.25 17.51 -19.99
CA TYR A 242 12.29 17.80 -18.58
C TYR A 242 13.32 18.86 -18.23
N GLY A 243 12.89 19.99 -17.64
CA GLY A 243 13.74 21.04 -17.14
C GLY A 243 14.32 20.70 -15.76
N VAL A 244 15.64 20.53 -15.67
CA VAL A 244 16.39 20.31 -14.44
C VAL A 244 16.65 21.65 -13.77
N ARG A 245 15.62 22.33 -13.33
CA ARG A 245 15.66 23.67 -12.68
C ARG A 245 17.00 23.92 -12.00
N GLY A 246 17.81 24.82 -12.62
CA GLY A 246 19.22 25.14 -12.42
C GLY A 246 19.86 24.95 -11.04
N LYS A 247 21.18 25.12 -10.98
CA LYS A 247 22.07 24.86 -9.82
C LYS A 247 21.62 25.38 -8.44
N ASP A 248 20.66 26.30 -8.37
CA ASP A 248 20.14 26.90 -7.14
C ASP A 248 18.93 26.15 -6.55
N SER A 249 18.57 25.00 -7.14
CA SER A 249 17.48 24.13 -6.69
C SER A 249 17.95 22.74 -6.28
N ILE A 250 19.28 22.55 -6.18
CA ILE A 250 19.93 21.32 -5.73
C ILE A 250 20.52 21.53 -4.34
#